data_16faca59e768ef0df9762dbf8fda988a
#
_entry.id   16faca59e768ef0df9762dbf8fda988a
#
_cell.length_a   1.000
_cell.length_b   1.000
_cell.length_c   1.000
_cell.angle_alpha   90.00
_cell.angle_beta   90.00
_cell.angle_gamma   90.00
#
_symmetry.space_group_name_H-M   'P 1'
#
loop_
_entity.id
_entity.type
_entity.pdbx_description
1 polymer ?
#
loop_
_entity_poly.entity_id
_entity_poly.type
_entity_poly.pdbx_seq_one_letter_code
_entity_poly.pdbx_strand_id
1 'polypeptide(L)'
;PQLSVDTDGYWTVDGERLKDTTGKDVKANESFFQSVIPSEMEVVFTLTNGTSFSIPTTKGVNSFSFVKPTDGRPYYVFNFNEKKTLSLNMDKIISVDFLKKPEGWTFTLNKNAKTLTVKAPAYTDQSYNGGIVTLVGIHENGNTMFASIEVCASIDFTDTKGTFVVCE
;
A
#
# COMPACT_ATOMS: atom_id res chain seq x y z
N PRO A 1 17.89 31.26 -3.50
CA PRO A 1 19.16 30.74 -4.02
C PRO A 1 18.90 29.94 -5.31
N GLN A 2 19.71 30.22 -6.33
CA GLN A 2 19.64 29.54 -7.61
C GLN A 2 20.72 28.46 -7.68
N LEU A 3 20.32 27.20 -7.81
CA LEU A 3 21.22 26.07 -8.02
C LEU A 3 21.49 25.94 -9.53
N SER A 4 22.74 25.85 -9.93
CA SER A 4 23.17 25.66 -11.34
C SER A 4 24.47 24.86 -11.42
N VAL A 5 24.92 24.60 -12.65
CA VAL A 5 26.21 23.95 -12.91
C VAL A 5 27.03 24.94 -13.75
N ASP A 6 28.26 25.18 -13.35
CA ASP A 6 29.15 26.06 -14.10
C ASP A 6 29.72 25.39 -15.37
N THR A 7 30.45 26.14 -16.17
CA THR A 7 31.05 25.66 -17.42
C THR A 7 32.09 24.56 -17.23
N ASP A 8 32.66 24.45 -16.04
CA ASP A 8 33.63 23.41 -15.66
C ASP A 8 32.98 22.16 -15.08
N GLY A 9 31.64 22.17 -14.99
CA GLY A 9 30.84 21.02 -14.50
C GLY A 9 30.73 20.93 -12.98
N TYR A 10 30.91 22.02 -12.24
CA TYR A 10 30.74 22.06 -10.78
C TYR A 10 29.38 22.63 -10.39
N TRP A 11 28.78 22.08 -9.34
CA TRP A 11 27.57 22.63 -8.72
C TRP A 11 27.85 24.03 -8.15
N THR A 12 26.96 24.96 -8.41
CA THR A 12 27.01 26.33 -7.86
C THR A 12 25.67 26.71 -7.21
N VAL A 13 25.76 27.53 -6.17
CA VAL A 13 24.60 28.22 -5.56
C VAL A 13 24.88 29.71 -5.64
N ASP A 14 23.96 30.44 -6.29
CA ASP A 14 24.10 31.89 -6.52
C ASP A 14 25.43 32.28 -7.17
N GLY A 15 25.98 31.37 -8.02
CA GLY A 15 27.25 31.56 -8.77
C GLY A 15 28.52 31.13 -8.01
N GLU A 16 28.43 30.75 -6.74
CA GLU A 16 29.55 30.22 -5.97
C GLU A 16 29.56 28.68 -5.98
N ARG A 17 30.72 28.06 -6.17
CA ARG A 17 30.87 26.60 -6.17
C ARG A 17 30.54 26.00 -4.82
N LEU A 18 29.70 24.94 -4.84
CA LEU A 18 29.47 24.12 -3.66
C LEU A 18 30.74 23.36 -3.27
N LYS A 19 31.00 23.33 -1.98
CA LYS A 19 32.12 22.55 -1.39
C LYS A 19 31.57 21.44 -0.52
N ASP A 20 32.26 20.30 -0.52
CA ASP A 20 32.00 19.21 0.41
C ASP A 20 32.54 19.56 1.82
N THR A 21 32.34 18.64 2.77
CA THR A 21 32.79 18.82 4.17
C THR A 21 34.32 18.92 4.33
N THR A 22 35.09 18.58 3.29
CA THR A 22 36.55 18.70 3.25
C THR A 22 37.03 19.99 2.56
N GLY A 23 36.08 20.79 2.01
CA GLY A 23 36.36 22.01 1.31
C GLY A 23 36.64 21.83 -0.19
N LYS A 24 36.46 20.65 -0.76
CA LYS A 24 36.63 20.34 -2.17
C LYS A 24 35.37 20.71 -2.97
N ASP A 25 35.56 21.28 -4.17
CA ASP A 25 34.45 21.61 -5.06
C ASP A 25 33.70 20.36 -5.55
N VAL A 26 32.38 20.41 -5.56
CA VAL A 26 31.48 19.28 -5.90
C VAL A 26 31.17 19.33 -7.40
N LYS A 27 31.62 18.34 -8.17
CA LYS A 27 31.31 18.20 -9.58
C LYS A 27 29.89 17.65 -9.82
N ALA A 28 29.20 18.22 -10.78
CA ALA A 28 27.87 17.81 -11.18
C ALA A 28 27.84 16.45 -11.93
N ASN A 29 28.95 16.07 -12.55
CA ASN A 29 29.11 14.82 -13.30
C ASN A 29 29.85 13.72 -12.50
N GLU A 30 30.32 14.01 -11.31
CA GLU A 30 30.79 12.94 -10.40
C GLU A 30 29.55 12.22 -9.85
N SER A 31 29.50 10.91 -10.06
CA SER A 31 28.43 10.10 -9.51
C SER A 31 28.42 10.26 -7.98
N PHE A 32 27.35 10.77 -7.43
CA PHE A 32 27.15 10.84 -5.98
C PHE A 32 27.15 9.45 -5.36
N PHE A 33 26.84 8.47 -6.19
CA PHE A 33 26.74 7.08 -5.78
C PHE A 33 27.91 6.27 -6.34
N GLN A 34 28.62 5.58 -5.47
CA GLN A 34 29.61 4.57 -5.85
C GLN A 34 28.90 3.36 -6.46
N SER A 35 27.75 2.97 -5.92
CA SER A 35 26.90 1.93 -6.45
C SER A 35 25.44 2.14 -6.10
N VAL A 36 24.55 1.63 -6.98
CA VAL A 36 23.12 1.52 -6.74
C VAL A 36 22.73 0.08 -7.05
N ILE A 37 22.38 -0.68 -6.03
CA ILE A 37 22.07 -2.11 -6.16
C ILE A 37 20.57 -2.30 -5.88
N PRO A 38 19.74 -2.50 -6.92
CA PRO A 38 18.34 -2.83 -6.74
C PRO A 38 18.19 -4.30 -6.34
N SER A 39 17.31 -4.55 -5.38
CA SER A 39 16.80 -5.87 -5.04
C SER A 39 15.27 -5.87 -5.08
N GLU A 40 14.65 -7.01 -4.83
CA GLU A 40 13.18 -7.10 -4.76
C GLU A 40 12.59 -6.32 -3.57
N MET A 41 13.38 -6.13 -2.51
CA MET A 41 12.92 -5.57 -1.24
C MET A 41 13.36 -4.13 -1.02
N GLU A 42 14.50 -3.74 -1.59
CA GLU A 42 15.11 -2.43 -1.39
C GLU A 42 16.05 -2.06 -2.53
N VAL A 43 16.36 -0.79 -2.64
CA VAL A 43 17.50 -0.30 -3.43
C VAL A 43 18.55 0.20 -2.45
N VAL A 44 19.72 -0.41 -2.48
CA VAL A 44 20.87 0.01 -1.67
C VAL A 44 21.68 1.02 -2.45
N PHE A 45 21.87 2.20 -1.89
CA PHE A 45 22.71 3.28 -2.42
C PHE A 45 23.99 3.31 -1.58
N THR A 46 25.12 3.23 -2.25
CA THR A 46 26.43 3.46 -1.62
C THR A 46 27.02 4.75 -2.16
N LEU A 47 27.27 5.68 -1.28
CA LEU A 47 27.90 6.96 -1.63
C LEU A 47 29.39 6.77 -1.86
N THR A 48 30.01 7.72 -2.58
CA THR A 48 31.46 7.70 -2.89
C THR A 48 32.34 7.78 -1.64
N ASN A 49 31.80 8.24 -0.50
CA ASN A 49 32.47 8.23 0.80
C ASN A 49 32.36 6.90 1.56
N GLY A 50 31.75 5.86 0.96
CA GLY A 50 31.53 4.55 1.57
C GLY A 50 30.30 4.42 2.46
N THR A 51 29.56 5.50 2.71
CA THR A 51 28.30 5.44 3.46
C THR A 51 27.22 4.78 2.60
N SER A 52 26.44 3.85 3.20
CA SER A 52 25.32 3.22 2.50
C SER A 52 24.00 3.54 3.22
N PHE A 53 22.94 3.67 2.42
CA PHE A 53 21.55 3.70 2.90
C PHE A 53 20.67 2.93 1.94
N SER A 54 19.52 2.46 2.41
CA SER A 54 18.56 1.75 1.56
C SER A 54 17.21 2.44 1.52
N ILE A 55 16.55 2.30 0.38
CA ILE A 55 15.16 2.71 0.21
C ILE A 55 14.35 1.45 -0.07
N PRO A 56 13.36 1.10 0.77
CA PRO A 56 12.48 -0.02 0.51
C PRO A 56 11.75 0.15 -0.82
N THR A 57 11.70 -0.90 -1.63
CA THR A 57 10.95 -0.92 -2.88
C THR A 57 9.61 -1.60 -2.68
N THR A 58 8.60 -1.16 -3.44
CA THR A 58 7.30 -1.83 -3.49
C THR A 58 7.28 -2.99 -4.51
N LYS A 59 8.37 -3.22 -5.23
CA LYS A 59 8.50 -4.29 -6.22
C LYS A 59 8.75 -5.60 -5.47
N GLY A 60 7.73 -6.39 -5.29
CA GLY A 60 7.70 -7.60 -4.45
C GLY A 60 6.63 -7.54 -3.36
N VAL A 61 6.01 -6.38 -3.18
CA VAL A 61 5.00 -6.12 -2.14
C VAL A 61 3.57 -6.43 -2.62
N ASN A 62 3.38 -7.48 -3.42
CA ASN A 62 2.06 -8.11 -3.55
C ASN A 62 1.79 -9.08 -2.38
N SER A 63 2.59 -9.00 -1.34
CA SER A 63 2.53 -9.93 -0.22
C SER A 63 1.41 -9.63 0.79
N PHE A 64 0.77 -8.46 0.69
CA PHE A 64 -0.36 -8.12 1.56
C PHE A 64 -1.48 -7.42 0.77
N SER A 65 -2.49 -8.19 0.39
CA SER A 65 -3.64 -7.69 -0.37
C SER A 65 -4.84 -8.60 -0.23
N PHE A 66 -6.04 -8.08 -0.48
CA PHE A 66 -7.21 -8.90 -0.72
C PHE A 66 -7.13 -9.55 -2.11
N VAL A 67 -7.55 -10.79 -2.21
CA VAL A 67 -7.85 -11.40 -3.51
C VAL A 67 -9.08 -10.69 -4.07
N LYS A 68 -9.02 -10.23 -5.30
CA LYS A 68 -10.13 -9.51 -5.93
C LYS A 68 -11.31 -10.45 -6.21
N PRO A 69 -12.55 -9.92 -6.25
CA PRO A 69 -13.71 -10.68 -6.72
C PRO A 69 -13.50 -11.24 -8.12
N THR A 70 -14.03 -12.43 -8.39
CA THR A 70 -13.90 -13.12 -9.69
C THR A 70 -14.74 -12.49 -10.79
N ASP A 71 -15.70 -11.65 -10.44
CA ASP A 71 -16.57 -10.91 -11.35
C ASP A 71 -15.91 -9.62 -11.91
N GLY A 72 -14.64 -9.36 -11.53
CA GLY A 72 -13.85 -8.23 -12.00
C GLY A 72 -14.15 -6.91 -11.29
N ARG A 73 -15.03 -6.88 -10.31
CA ARG A 73 -15.34 -5.67 -9.53
C ARG A 73 -14.17 -5.33 -8.58
N PRO A 74 -13.98 -4.06 -8.26
CA PRO A 74 -12.99 -3.64 -7.26
C PRO A 74 -13.48 -3.80 -5.81
N TYR A 75 -14.72 -4.20 -5.59
CA TYR A 75 -15.39 -4.33 -4.30
C TYR A 75 -16.17 -5.66 -4.20
N TYR A 76 -16.49 -6.07 -2.95
CA TYR A 76 -17.33 -7.22 -2.68
C TYR A 76 -18.77 -6.82 -2.37
N VAL A 77 -19.73 -7.46 -3.05
CA VAL A 77 -21.16 -7.28 -2.81
C VAL A 77 -21.69 -8.38 -1.89
N PHE A 78 -22.51 -8.01 -0.93
CA PHE A 78 -23.17 -8.88 0.03
C PHE A 78 -24.68 -8.62 0.00
N ASN A 79 -25.48 -9.65 0.24
CA ASN A 79 -26.84 -9.44 0.69
C ASN A 79 -26.84 -9.06 2.18
N PHE A 80 -27.88 -8.37 2.66
CA PHE A 80 -28.01 -8.07 4.08
C PHE A 80 -28.01 -9.38 4.89
N ASN A 81 -27.33 -9.38 6.05
CA ASN A 81 -27.04 -10.56 6.89
C ASN A 81 -26.14 -11.63 6.24
N GLU A 82 -25.75 -11.48 5.00
CA GLU A 82 -24.88 -12.46 4.34
C GLU A 82 -23.49 -12.50 4.99
N LYS A 83 -22.92 -13.70 4.99
CA LYS A 83 -21.58 -13.98 5.49
C LYS A 83 -20.74 -14.55 4.33
N LYS A 84 -19.63 -13.90 4.03
CA LYS A 84 -18.63 -14.38 3.05
C LYS A 84 -17.25 -14.45 3.68
N THR A 85 -16.42 -15.34 3.14
CA THR A 85 -15.01 -15.44 3.50
C THR A 85 -14.17 -14.96 2.33
N LEU A 86 -13.38 -13.91 2.57
CA LEU A 86 -12.48 -13.29 1.61
C LEU A 86 -11.07 -13.83 1.81
N SER A 87 -10.38 -14.17 0.73
CA SER A 87 -8.99 -14.62 0.80
C SER A 87 -8.03 -13.43 0.81
N LEU A 88 -6.92 -13.59 1.53
CA LEU A 88 -5.84 -12.63 1.65
C LEU A 88 -4.55 -13.22 1.10
N ASN A 89 -3.83 -12.45 0.31
CA ASN A 89 -2.42 -12.69 0.06
C ASN A 89 -1.65 -12.17 1.27
N MET A 90 -0.96 -13.04 1.99
CA MET A 90 -0.21 -12.73 3.21
C MET A 90 1.12 -13.49 3.17
N ASP A 91 2.04 -13.02 2.33
CA ASP A 91 3.38 -13.60 2.29
C ASP A 91 4.27 -12.84 3.29
N LYS A 92 4.95 -13.59 4.17
CA LYS A 92 5.88 -13.06 5.17
C LYS A 92 5.30 -11.97 6.11
N ILE A 93 3.98 -11.95 6.26
CA ILE A 93 3.30 -11.06 7.20
C ILE A 93 3.26 -11.72 8.57
N ILE A 94 3.98 -11.15 9.54
CA ILE A 94 4.11 -11.67 10.90
C ILE A 94 3.04 -11.16 11.85
N SER A 95 2.45 -10.00 11.56
CA SER A 95 1.36 -9.43 12.36
C SER A 95 0.35 -8.74 11.46
N VAL A 96 -0.93 -8.86 11.80
CA VAL A 96 -2.04 -8.16 11.11
C VAL A 96 -3.06 -7.70 12.13
N ASP A 97 -3.57 -6.48 11.93
CA ASP A 97 -4.67 -5.93 12.69
C ASP A 97 -5.60 -5.07 11.81
N PHE A 98 -6.73 -4.64 12.35
CA PHE A 98 -7.66 -3.73 11.66
C PHE A 98 -7.25 -2.28 11.89
N LEU A 99 -7.08 -1.54 10.79
CA LEU A 99 -6.92 -0.09 10.81
C LEU A 99 -8.27 0.62 10.67
N LYS A 100 -9.14 0.11 9.78
CA LYS A 100 -10.47 0.68 9.51
C LYS A 100 -11.49 -0.43 9.27
N LYS A 101 -12.69 -0.24 9.78
CA LYS A 101 -13.86 -1.10 9.54
C LYS A 101 -15.09 -0.25 9.28
N PRO A 102 -15.93 -0.58 8.29
CA PRO A 102 -17.23 0.03 8.14
C PRO A 102 -18.12 -0.26 9.36
N GLU A 103 -18.93 0.72 9.69
CA GLU A 103 -19.89 0.58 10.81
C GLU A 103 -20.99 -0.42 10.46
N GLY A 104 -21.49 -1.12 11.47
CA GLY A 104 -22.56 -2.12 11.32
C GLY A 104 -22.09 -3.48 10.77
N TRP A 105 -20.90 -3.58 10.23
CA TRP A 105 -20.31 -4.80 9.68
C TRP A 105 -19.52 -5.57 10.74
N THR A 106 -19.53 -6.91 10.64
CA THR A 106 -18.73 -7.78 11.50
C THR A 106 -17.58 -8.42 10.71
N PHE A 107 -16.38 -8.36 11.27
CA PHE A 107 -15.17 -8.90 10.66
C PHE A 107 -14.46 -9.84 11.61
N THR A 108 -14.06 -11.01 11.10
CA THR A 108 -13.26 -12.00 11.84
C THR A 108 -12.09 -12.43 10.99
N LEU A 109 -10.87 -12.07 11.42
CA LEU A 109 -9.62 -12.40 10.73
C LEU A 109 -9.11 -13.77 11.21
N ASN A 110 -8.81 -14.66 10.27
CA ASN A 110 -8.07 -15.90 10.50
C ASN A 110 -6.70 -15.79 9.84
N LYS A 111 -5.67 -15.49 10.64
CA LYS A 111 -4.29 -15.30 10.15
C LYS A 111 -3.71 -16.59 9.57
N ASN A 112 -3.99 -17.74 10.19
CA ASN A 112 -3.45 -19.03 9.74
C ASN A 112 -4.05 -19.48 8.40
N ALA A 113 -5.36 -19.28 8.23
CA ALA A 113 -6.05 -19.58 6.97
C ALA A 113 -5.90 -18.48 5.93
N LYS A 114 -5.28 -17.34 6.28
CA LYS A 114 -5.16 -16.14 5.43
C LYS A 114 -6.52 -15.70 4.89
N THR A 115 -7.50 -15.61 5.75
CA THR A 115 -8.87 -15.26 5.38
C THR A 115 -9.50 -14.23 6.31
N LEU A 116 -10.38 -13.42 5.75
CA LEU A 116 -11.25 -12.50 6.46
C LEU A 116 -12.70 -12.94 6.28
N THR A 117 -13.34 -13.35 7.34
CA THR A 117 -14.78 -13.57 7.34
C THR A 117 -15.49 -12.26 7.58
N VAL A 118 -16.37 -11.89 6.66
CA VAL A 118 -17.15 -10.65 6.66
C VAL A 118 -18.62 -11.00 6.76
N LYS A 119 -19.34 -10.35 7.67
CA LYS A 119 -20.81 -10.44 7.76
C LYS A 119 -21.39 -9.05 7.56
N ALA A 120 -22.27 -8.92 6.57
CA ALA A 120 -23.02 -7.70 6.31
C ALA A 120 -24.02 -7.42 7.44
N PRO A 121 -24.40 -6.15 7.67
CA PRO A 121 -25.42 -5.78 8.66
C PRO A 121 -26.78 -6.37 8.29
N ALA A 122 -27.69 -6.39 9.27
CA ALA A 122 -29.10 -6.60 8.99
C ALA A 122 -29.67 -5.38 8.25
N TYR A 123 -30.65 -5.62 7.38
CA TYR A 123 -31.39 -4.51 6.77
C TYR A 123 -32.17 -3.77 7.86
N THR A 124 -31.90 -2.45 7.94
CA THR A 124 -32.67 -1.52 8.77
C THR A 124 -32.83 -0.22 7.97
N ASP A 125 -33.77 0.63 8.32
CA ASP A 125 -33.97 1.93 7.66
C ASP A 125 -32.75 2.87 7.74
N GLN A 126 -31.78 2.53 8.59
CA GLN A 126 -30.51 3.25 8.77
C GLN A 126 -29.30 2.35 8.50
N SER A 127 -29.45 1.33 7.67
CA SER A 127 -28.35 0.40 7.38
C SER A 127 -27.23 1.09 6.62
N TYR A 128 -26.01 0.92 7.11
CA TYR A 128 -24.80 1.32 6.41
C TYR A 128 -24.53 0.34 5.27
N ASN A 129 -24.70 0.83 4.04
CA ASN A 129 -24.64 -0.01 2.85
C ASN A 129 -23.24 -0.50 2.51
N GLY A 130 -22.19 0.09 3.09
CA GLY A 130 -20.84 -0.35 2.80
C GLY A 130 -19.74 0.56 3.33
N GLY A 131 -18.55 0.33 2.83
CA GLY A 131 -17.36 1.12 3.12
C GLY A 131 -16.07 0.34 2.95
N ILE A 132 -14.96 0.98 3.27
CA ILE A 132 -13.64 0.39 3.12
C ILE A 132 -13.22 -0.29 4.42
N VAL A 133 -12.87 -1.58 4.34
CA VAL A 133 -12.10 -2.26 5.38
C VAL A 133 -10.63 -2.18 5.04
N THR A 134 -9.81 -1.77 6.02
CA THR A 134 -8.36 -1.68 5.87
C THR A 134 -7.71 -2.49 6.98
N LEU A 135 -6.81 -3.38 6.57
CA LEU A 135 -5.91 -4.11 7.44
C LEU A 135 -4.53 -3.46 7.39
N VAL A 136 -3.84 -3.44 8.52
CA VAL A 136 -2.43 -3.11 8.64
C VAL A 136 -1.67 -4.39 8.97
N GLY A 137 -0.59 -4.64 8.25
CA GLY A 137 0.30 -5.78 8.44
C GLY A 137 1.73 -5.35 8.70
N ILE A 138 2.46 -6.14 9.47
CA ILE A 138 3.90 -6.00 9.64
C ILE A 138 4.56 -7.16 8.89
N HIS A 139 5.40 -6.84 7.93
CA HIS A 139 6.21 -7.81 7.19
C HIS A 139 7.43 -8.24 8.04
N GLU A 140 8.00 -9.41 7.77
CA GLU A 140 9.14 -9.97 8.52
C GLU A 140 10.38 -9.05 8.56
N ASN A 141 10.53 -8.15 7.56
CA ASN A 141 11.60 -7.15 7.52
C ASN A 141 11.29 -5.86 8.33
N GLY A 142 10.17 -5.82 9.06
CA GLY A 142 9.74 -4.68 9.86
C GLY A 142 8.90 -3.63 9.11
N ASN A 143 8.70 -3.76 7.80
CA ASN A 143 7.91 -2.81 7.04
C ASN A 143 6.42 -2.92 7.36
N THR A 144 5.76 -1.77 7.48
CA THR A 144 4.30 -1.67 7.63
C THR A 144 3.65 -1.68 6.25
N MET A 145 2.63 -2.52 6.09
CA MET A 145 1.88 -2.70 4.85
C MET A 145 0.39 -2.57 5.08
N PHE A 146 -0.35 -2.20 4.04
CA PHE A 146 -1.79 -2.01 4.09
C PHE A 146 -2.48 -2.84 3.02
N ALA A 147 -3.61 -3.46 3.39
CA ALA A 147 -4.53 -4.11 2.48
C ALA A 147 -5.92 -3.51 2.66
N SER A 148 -6.51 -3.01 1.59
CA SER A 148 -7.84 -2.41 1.63
C SER A 148 -8.75 -3.04 0.58
N ILE A 149 -10.01 -3.18 0.93
CA ILE A 149 -11.08 -3.58 0.02
C ILE A 149 -12.39 -2.90 0.42
N GLU A 150 -13.16 -2.53 -0.56
CA GLU A 150 -14.50 -2.02 -0.35
C GLU A 150 -15.50 -3.18 -0.25
N VAL A 151 -16.44 -3.06 0.67
CA VAL A 151 -17.56 -3.97 0.85
C VAL A 151 -18.87 -3.19 0.79
N CYS A 152 -19.87 -3.72 0.12
CA CYS A 152 -21.19 -3.11 0.09
C CYS A 152 -22.29 -4.16 0.23
N ALA A 153 -23.37 -3.78 0.90
CA ALA A 153 -24.57 -4.59 1.04
C ALA A 153 -25.65 -4.06 0.08
N SER A 154 -26.30 -4.97 -0.63
CA SER A 154 -27.42 -4.65 -1.52
C SER A 154 -28.60 -5.54 -1.19
N ILE A 155 -29.80 -5.08 -1.58
CA ILE A 155 -30.97 -5.93 -1.65
C ILE A 155 -30.92 -6.60 -3.01
N ASP A 156 -30.87 -7.93 -3.04
CA ASP A 156 -31.02 -8.69 -4.26
C ASP A 156 -32.51 -8.73 -4.63
N PHE A 157 -32.91 -7.85 -5.54
CA PHE A 157 -34.22 -7.93 -6.15
C PHE A 157 -34.18 -9.01 -7.24
N THR A 158 -34.40 -10.24 -6.87
CA THR A 158 -34.48 -11.38 -7.81
C THR A 158 -35.74 -11.36 -8.68
N ASP A 159 -36.39 -10.23 -8.85
CA ASP A 159 -37.51 -10.09 -9.76
C ASP A 159 -37.06 -9.29 -11.00
N THR A 160 -36.62 -10.04 -12.00
CA THR A 160 -36.65 -9.82 -13.46
C THR A 160 -35.99 -8.59 -14.11
N LYS A 161 -35.48 -7.58 -13.41
CA LYS A 161 -34.96 -6.37 -14.11
C LYS A 161 -33.72 -5.70 -13.50
N GLY A 162 -32.82 -6.41 -12.91
CA GLY A 162 -31.50 -5.89 -12.59
C GLY A 162 -31.24 -5.64 -11.11
N THR A 163 -30.03 -5.95 -10.70
CA THR A 163 -29.50 -5.68 -9.37
C THR A 163 -29.10 -4.20 -9.28
N PHE A 164 -29.70 -3.45 -8.37
CA PHE A 164 -29.24 -2.11 -8.03
C PHE A 164 -28.23 -2.23 -6.89
N VAL A 165 -26.97 -1.95 -7.18
CA VAL A 165 -25.92 -1.84 -6.18
C VAL A 165 -25.65 -0.37 -5.99
N VAL A 166 -25.92 0.17 -4.79
CA VAL A 166 -25.54 1.52 -4.40
C VAL A 166 -24.31 1.40 -3.53
N CYS A 167 -23.15 1.48 -4.14
CA CYS A 167 -21.88 1.72 -3.48
C CYS A 167 -21.51 3.16 -3.80
N GLU A 168 -21.64 4.10 -2.84
CA GLU A 168 -21.14 5.47 -2.92
C GLU A 168 -19.79 5.57 -2.23
#